data_526c98d2c20e5ab34afccdcb68da9b13
#
_entry.id   526c98d2c20e5ab34afccdcb68da9b13
#
_cell.length_a   1.000
_cell.length_b   1.000
_cell.length_c   1.000
_cell.angle_alpha   90.00
_cell.angle_beta   90.00
_cell.angle_gamma   90.00
#
_symmetry.space_group_name_H-M   'P 1'
#
loop_
_entity.id
_entity.type
_entity.pdbx_description
1 polymer ?
#
loop_
_entity_poly.entity_id
_entity_poly.type
_entity_poly.pdbx_seq_one_letter_code
_entity_poly.pdbx_strand_id
1 'polypeptide(L)'
;MSQKKSVVFQKLLPTIRQYQQSGFTHEKIVELLKDQHDLDLVSVETFKSYLYRYAKVNPAMSKNTVTSHSAQSSREIKKSSKLEHVCYDIRGPVLRAANEMEEQGHKIIKLNIGNPAPWGFEAPEELIMDVIKNLPDASSQGYCDAKGLFSARKAVMQSCQQKGIRGVELDDIYIGNGVSELIQMATNALINNSDEILVPAPDYPLWTAAVTLAGGKAVHYLCDEQSDWQPDLDDIRSKINKNTKAIVIINPNNPTGAVYEKAMLEAILEIARQHNLIIFADEIYDRIIYDEAEHISIATLAEDVLCVTMSGLSKNYRAAGFRAGWMIVSGPKLRARSYIEGLDLLANMRMCANVPCQHAIQTALGGYQSINELILPGGRLREQRDLAWQMLTSIPGVSCVKPKGALYLFPRLDPKRFPIHDDQKLVLDLLRQEKVLVVQGSGFNYPARDHFRVVFLPRVDV
;
A
#
# COMPACT_ATOMS: atom_id res chain seq x y z
N MET A 1 34.11 27.13 -12.08
CA MET A 1 33.15 28.27 -12.01
C MET A 1 32.05 28.12 -11.01
N SER A 2 31.51 26.91 -10.77
CA SER A 2 30.40 26.63 -9.81
C SER A 2 30.74 26.97 -8.34
N GLN A 3 31.96 26.76 -7.87
CA GLN A 3 32.34 27.02 -6.47
C GLN A 3 32.32 28.52 -6.08
N LYS A 4 32.65 29.43 -7.00
CA LYS A 4 32.64 30.88 -6.71
C LYS A 4 31.22 31.43 -6.47
N LYS A 5 30.25 31.03 -7.27
CA LYS A 5 28.85 31.50 -7.14
C LYS A 5 28.20 31.04 -5.83
N SER A 6 28.48 29.82 -5.40
CA SER A 6 28.00 29.23 -4.15
C SER A 6 28.51 29.98 -2.91
N VAL A 7 29.80 30.38 -2.90
CA VAL A 7 30.41 31.12 -1.79
C VAL A 7 29.84 32.55 -1.71
N VAL A 8 29.62 33.19 -2.85
CA VAL A 8 29.00 34.54 -2.91
C VAL A 8 27.54 34.46 -2.42
N PHE A 9 26.78 33.46 -2.86
CA PHE A 9 25.40 33.26 -2.42
C PHE A 9 25.29 33.09 -0.90
N GLN A 10 26.19 32.30 -0.30
CA GLN A 10 26.20 32.10 1.16
C GLN A 10 26.49 33.42 1.91
N LYS A 11 27.35 34.26 1.42
CA LYS A 11 27.62 35.57 2.03
C LYS A 11 26.46 36.55 1.92
N LEU A 12 25.62 36.40 0.89
CA LEU A 12 24.46 37.25 0.63
C LEU A 12 23.16 36.71 1.29
N LEU A 13 23.20 35.61 2.00
CA LEU A 13 22.00 35.06 2.68
C LEU A 13 21.28 36.05 3.62
N PRO A 14 21.99 36.90 4.41
CA PRO A 14 21.31 37.93 5.22
C PRO A 14 20.56 38.95 4.35
N THR A 15 21.19 39.44 3.28
CA THR A 15 20.58 40.39 2.33
C THR A 15 19.38 39.77 1.61
N ILE A 16 19.49 38.52 1.18
CA ILE A 16 18.40 37.78 0.55
C ILE A 16 17.21 37.65 1.49
N ARG A 17 17.45 37.35 2.76
CA ARG A 17 16.38 37.29 3.79
C ARG A 17 15.72 38.65 4.00
N GLN A 18 16.48 39.70 3.97
CA GLN A 18 15.96 41.09 4.07
C GLN A 18 15.02 41.38 2.88
N TYR A 19 15.41 41.05 1.66
CA TYR A 19 14.54 41.19 0.48
C TYR A 19 13.26 40.36 0.59
N GLN A 20 13.36 39.14 1.09
CA GLN A 20 12.17 38.30 1.33
C GLN A 20 11.23 38.89 2.38
N GLN A 21 11.78 39.43 3.46
CA GLN A 21 10.99 40.10 4.52
C GLN A 21 10.34 41.42 4.02
N SER A 22 10.96 42.08 3.05
CA SER A 22 10.40 43.26 2.40
C SER A 22 9.39 42.94 1.30
N GLY A 23 9.01 41.64 1.13
CA GLY A 23 7.95 41.22 0.23
C GLY A 23 8.34 41.08 -1.25
N PHE A 24 9.63 41.12 -1.57
CA PHE A 24 10.07 40.91 -2.97
C PHE A 24 9.85 39.49 -3.44
N THR A 25 9.39 39.34 -4.69
CA THR A 25 9.27 38.02 -5.33
C THR A 25 10.64 37.39 -5.61
N HIS A 26 10.68 36.08 -5.79
CA HIS A 26 11.95 35.39 -6.10
C HIS A 26 12.58 35.87 -7.39
N GLU A 27 11.77 36.23 -8.41
CA GLU A 27 12.24 36.83 -9.68
C GLU A 27 12.95 38.16 -9.44
N LYS A 28 12.32 39.03 -8.63
CA LYS A 28 12.88 40.35 -8.30
C LYS A 28 14.17 40.25 -7.48
N ILE A 29 14.22 39.26 -6.57
CA ILE A 29 15.44 39.01 -5.78
C ILE A 29 16.58 38.54 -6.68
N VAL A 30 16.31 37.65 -7.64
CA VAL A 30 17.34 37.19 -8.60
C VAL A 30 17.89 38.35 -9.44
N GLU A 31 17.00 39.24 -9.89
CA GLU A 31 17.38 40.49 -10.61
C GLU A 31 18.27 41.39 -9.75
N LEU A 32 17.86 41.65 -8.49
CA LEU A 32 18.64 42.46 -7.55
C LEU A 32 20.01 41.85 -7.22
N LEU A 33 20.10 40.53 -7.10
CA LEU A 33 21.37 39.84 -6.85
C LEU A 33 22.33 39.97 -8.03
N LYS A 34 21.82 40.00 -9.25
CA LYS A 34 22.59 40.23 -10.45
C LYS A 34 23.06 41.69 -10.55
N ASP A 35 22.14 42.64 -10.37
CA ASP A 35 22.40 44.07 -10.61
C ASP A 35 23.24 44.73 -9.49
N GLN A 36 23.00 44.35 -8.23
CA GLN A 36 23.64 45.01 -7.09
C GLN A 36 24.79 44.22 -6.47
N HIS A 37 24.88 42.91 -6.72
CA HIS A 37 25.85 42.03 -6.08
C HIS A 37 26.67 41.17 -7.05
N ASP A 38 26.57 41.43 -8.36
CA ASP A 38 27.29 40.70 -9.42
C ASP A 38 27.14 39.17 -9.31
N LEU A 39 25.93 38.70 -8.83
CA LEU A 39 25.60 37.30 -8.69
C LEU A 39 24.55 36.90 -9.72
N ASP A 40 24.98 36.48 -10.90
CA ASP A 40 24.10 35.97 -11.94
C ASP A 40 23.73 34.51 -11.68
N LEU A 41 22.53 34.33 -11.17
CA LEU A 41 21.85 33.00 -11.02
C LEU A 41 21.01 32.76 -12.27
N VAL A 42 21.36 31.74 -13.04
CA VAL A 42 20.82 31.46 -14.38
C VAL A 42 19.29 31.32 -14.39
N SER A 43 18.66 30.97 -13.24
CA SER A 43 17.18 30.86 -13.13
C SER A 43 16.72 31.02 -11.68
N VAL A 44 15.42 31.27 -11.53
CA VAL A 44 14.71 31.26 -10.23
C VAL A 44 14.77 29.88 -9.57
N GLU A 45 14.76 28.81 -10.35
CA GLU A 45 14.93 27.45 -9.82
C GLU A 45 16.31 27.25 -9.21
N THR A 46 17.36 27.77 -9.85
CA THR A 46 18.71 27.74 -9.28
C THR A 46 18.77 28.53 -7.97
N PHE A 47 18.10 29.68 -7.89
CA PHE A 47 17.97 30.46 -6.66
C PHE A 47 17.30 29.69 -5.54
N LYS A 48 16.14 29.05 -5.82
CA LYS A 48 15.41 28.20 -4.86
C LYS A 48 16.25 27.02 -4.38
N SER A 49 17.01 26.39 -5.27
CA SER A 49 17.92 25.29 -4.94
C SER A 49 19.03 25.72 -3.98
N TYR A 50 19.64 26.89 -4.23
CA TYR A 50 20.65 27.45 -3.32
C TYR A 50 20.06 27.88 -1.98
N LEU A 51 18.87 28.48 -1.95
CA LEU A 51 18.18 28.80 -0.70
C LEU A 51 17.95 27.54 0.14
N TYR A 52 17.42 26.48 -0.46
CA TYR A 52 17.17 25.23 0.23
C TYR A 52 18.47 24.61 0.79
N ARG A 53 19.55 24.63 0.01
CA ARG A 53 20.85 24.06 0.39
C ARG A 53 21.54 24.82 1.52
N TYR A 54 21.48 26.14 1.51
CA TYR A 54 22.27 26.97 2.41
C TYR A 54 21.49 27.63 3.56
N ALA A 55 20.17 27.70 3.49
CA ALA A 55 19.35 28.19 4.61
C ALA A 55 19.34 27.25 5.82
N LYS A 56 19.72 25.96 5.64
CA LYS A 56 19.80 24.95 6.71
C LYS A 56 21.12 24.95 7.50
N VAL A 57 22.13 25.73 7.13
CA VAL A 57 23.51 25.55 7.62
C VAL A 57 23.90 26.48 8.78
N ASN A 58 23.03 27.33 9.37
CA ASN A 58 23.43 28.07 10.58
C ASN A 58 22.28 28.43 11.52
N PRO A 59 22.14 27.73 12.66
CA PRO A 59 21.29 28.19 13.77
C PRO A 59 22.05 29.00 14.87
N ALA A 60 23.30 29.41 14.66
CA ALA A 60 24.07 30.11 15.69
C ALA A 60 24.62 31.44 15.20
N MET A 61 23.84 32.50 15.35
CA MET A 61 24.27 33.86 15.65
C MET A 61 23.11 34.84 15.47
N SER A 62 22.36 35.10 16.54
CA SER A 62 21.73 36.40 16.79
C SER A 62 21.22 36.46 18.22
N LYS A 63 22.11 36.77 19.17
CA LYS A 63 21.72 37.41 20.41
C LYS A 63 22.25 38.84 20.34
N ASN A 64 21.39 39.77 20.04
CA ASN A 64 21.45 41.13 20.59
C ASN A 64 20.13 41.87 20.35
N THR A 65 19.45 42.10 21.46
CA THR A 65 18.56 43.19 21.84
C THR A 65 17.85 44.01 20.77
N VAL A 66 16.52 43.75 20.62
CA VAL A 66 15.54 44.81 20.39
C VAL A 66 14.30 44.50 21.25
N THR A 67 13.90 45.52 21.97
CA THR A 67 12.77 45.71 22.87
C THR A 67 11.48 44.95 22.54
N SER A 68 10.88 44.49 23.65
CA SER A 68 9.60 43.87 23.85
C SER A 68 8.44 44.39 22.99
N HIS A 69 8.06 43.59 22.00
CA HIS A 69 6.67 43.32 21.68
C HIS A 69 6.44 41.85 21.94
N SER A 70 5.41 41.51 22.68
CA SER A 70 5.02 40.15 23.06
C SER A 70 5.11 39.23 21.86
N ALA A 71 6.18 38.45 21.75
CA ALA A 71 6.28 37.35 20.81
C ALA A 71 5.23 36.31 21.22
N GLN A 72 4.07 36.33 20.58
CA GLN A 72 3.25 35.15 20.51
C GLN A 72 4.17 34.05 19.93
N SER A 73 4.55 33.10 20.78
CA SER A 73 5.31 31.93 20.33
C SER A 73 4.51 31.28 19.22
N SER A 74 5.03 31.32 18.02
CA SER A 74 4.39 30.65 16.89
C SER A 74 4.27 29.18 17.26
N ARG A 75 3.03 28.74 17.50
CA ARG A 75 2.74 27.35 17.84
C ARG A 75 3.28 26.45 16.73
N GLU A 76 4.18 25.55 17.06
CA GLU A 76 4.68 24.56 16.13
C GLU A 76 3.51 23.72 15.58
N ILE A 77 3.35 23.68 14.27
CA ILE A 77 2.33 22.85 13.60
C ILE A 77 2.91 21.44 13.46
N LYS A 78 2.44 20.53 14.28
CA LYS A 78 2.85 19.11 14.27
C LYS A 78 1.84 18.28 13.50
N LYS A 79 2.31 17.14 12.93
CA LYS A 79 1.40 16.11 12.42
C LYS A 79 0.51 15.58 13.56
N SER A 80 -0.66 15.01 13.19
CA SER A 80 -1.52 14.34 14.19
C SER A 80 -0.74 13.25 14.94
N SER A 81 -0.93 13.14 16.25
CA SER A 81 -0.32 12.08 17.07
C SER A 81 -0.70 10.67 16.62
N LYS A 82 -1.89 10.48 16.00
CA LYS A 82 -2.27 9.22 15.38
C LYS A 82 -1.28 8.74 14.31
N LEU A 83 -0.58 9.66 13.63
CA LEU A 83 0.41 9.35 12.60
C LEU A 83 1.81 9.01 13.16
N GLU A 84 2.04 9.19 14.45
CA GLU A 84 3.33 8.87 15.08
C GLU A 84 3.58 7.37 15.14
N HIS A 85 2.52 6.58 15.27
CA HIS A 85 2.57 5.12 15.38
C HIS A 85 2.19 4.39 14.09
N VAL A 86 2.01 5.12 12.98
CA VAL A 86 1.74 4.52 11.68
C VAL A 86 3.07 4.17 11.01
N CYS A 87 3.42 2.89 11.02
CA CYS A 87 4.53 2.35 10.25
C CYS A 87 4.03 1.99 8.84
N TYR A 88 4.54 2.68 7.82
CA TYR A 88 4.27 2.36 6.41
C TYR A 88 5.58 2.40 5.61
N ASP A 89 6.52 1.55 6.01
CA ASP A 89 7.91 1.56 5.57
C ASP A 89 8.13 1.11 4.12
N ILE A 90 7.13 0.51 3.47
CA ILE A 90 7.17 0.20 2.02
C ILE A 90 7.51 1.46 1.19
N ARG A 91 7.17 2.65 1.71
CA ARG A 91 7.51 3.97 1.15
C ARG A 91 8.34 4.82 2.12
N GLY A 92 9.07 4.18 3.01
CA GLY A 92 9.83 4.79 4.10
C GLY A 92 11.22 5.32 3.72
N PRO A 93 12.15 5.31 4.68
CA PRO A 93 13.50 5.88 4.51
C PRO A 93 14.29 5.23 3.37
N VAL A 94 14.13 3.93 3.15
CA VAL A 94 14.84 3.17 2.11
C VAL A 94 14.45 3.65 0.71
N LEU A 95 13.14 3.88 0.48
CA LEU A 95 12.68 4.42 -0.81
C LEU A 95 13.18 5.86 -1.03
N ARG A 96 13.24 6.67 0.04
CA ARG A 96 13.82 8.03 -0.08
C ARG A 96 15.28 7.97 -0.49
N ALA A 97 16.08 7.10 0.10
CA ALA A 97 17.47 6.89 -0.28
C ALA A 97 17.60 6.44 -1.74
N ALA A 98 16.71 5.53 -2.21
CA ALA A 98 16.70 5.10 -3.61
C ALA A 98 16.39 6.27 -4.56
N ASN A 99 15.41 7.11 -4.25
CA ASN A 99 15.08 8.27 -5.07
C ASN A 99 16.26 9.30 -5.12
N GLU A 100 16.92 9.54 -3.99
CA GLU A 100 18.11 10.40 -3.94
C GLU A 100 19.26 9.86 -4.80
N MET A 101 19.44 8.53 -4.82
CA MET A 101 20.44 7.88 -5.69
C MET A 101 20.06 7.98 -7.17
N GLU A 102 18.78 7.83 -7.52
CA GLU A 102 18.31 8.03 -8.91
C GLU A 102 18.52 9.48 -9.38
N GLU A 103 18.26 10.48 -8.53
CA GLU A 103 18.56 11.89 -8.82
C GLU A 103 20.06 12.12 -9.06
N GLN A 104 20.92 11.29 -8.48
CA GLN A 104 22.37 11.28 -8.71
C GLN A 104 22.78 10.51 -9.97
N GLY A 105 21.83 9.91 -10.70
CA GLY A 105 22.05 9.20 -11.96
C GLY A 105 22.28 7.69 -11.82
N HIS A 106 22.05 7.11 -10.64
CA HIS A 106 22.12 5.65 -10.47
C HIS A 106 20.85 4.96 -11.00
N LYS A 107 21.02 3.81 -11.64
CA LYS A 107 19.89 2.91 -11.96
C LYS A 107 19.63 2.00 -10.77
N ILE A 108 18.39 1.99 -10.29
CA ILE A 108 17.95 1.16 -9.17
C ILE A 108 17.01 0.07 -9.68
N ILE A 109 17.30 -1.18 -9.35
CA ILE A 109 16.39 -2.31 -9.59
C ILE A 109 15.34 -2.31 -8.46
N LYS A 110 14.11 -1.91 -8.78
CA LYS A 110 13.03 -1.72 -7.79
C LYS A 110 12.21 -2.98 -7.59
N LEU A 111 12.56 -3.80 -6.61
CA LEU A 111 11.87 -5.03 -6.22
C LEU A 111 10.99 -4.85 -4.97
N ASN A 112 10.66 -3.60 -4.65
CA ASN A 112 9.97 -3.24 -3.40
C ASN A 112 8.45 -3.09 -3.53
N ILE A 113 7.92 -2.84 -4.72
CA ILE A 113 6.49 -2.60 -4.93
C ILE A 113 5.93 -3.56 -5.98
N GLY A 114 4.85 -4.28 -5.64
CA GLY A 114 4.09 -5.12 -6.57
C GLY A 114 3.31 -4.27 -7.57
N ASN A 115 4.02 -3.58 -8.46
CA ASN A 115 3.47 -2.79 -9.55
C ASN A 115 3.84 -3.44 -10.89
N PRO A 116 2.91 -4.14 -11.57
CA PRO A 116 3.22 -4.89 -12.78
C PRO A 116 3.58 -4.03 -14.00
N ALA A 117 2.97 -2.85 -14.14
CA ALA A 117 3.09 -2.02 -15.36
C ALA A 117 4.52 -1.64 -15.73
N PRO A 118 5.41 -1.17 -14.82
CA PRO A 118 6.80 -0.84 -15.17
C PRO A 118 7.63 -2.03 -15.69
N TRP A 119 7.14 -3.25 -15.45
CA TRP A 119 7.80 -4.48 -15.86
C TRP A 119 7.21 -5.09 -17.16
N GLY A 120 6.38 -4.30 -17.87
CA GLY A 120 5.76 -4.72 -19.13
C GLY A 120 4.62 -5.72 -18.96
N PHE A 121 3.91 -5.68 -17.82
CA PHE A 121 2.64 -6.33 -17.65
C PHE A 121 1.53 -5.30 -17.82
N GLU A 122 1.06 -5.15 -19.03
CA GLU A 122 0.03 -4.18 -19.37
C GLU A 122 -1.35 -4.65 -18.94
N ALA A 123 -2.23 -3.68 -18.67
CA ALA A 123 -3.65 -3.96 -18.47
C ALA A 123 -4.25 -4.54 -19.76
N PRO A 124 -5.25 -5.44 -19.69
CA PRO A 124 -5.95 -5.92 -20.88
C PRO A 124 -6.48 -4.76 -21.73
N GLU A 125 -6.30 -4.86 -23.05
CA GLU A 125 -6.68 -3.80 -23.98
C GLU A 125 -8.17 -3.47 -23.88
N GLU A 126 -9.01 -4.47 -23.68
CA GLU A 126 -10.46 -4.33 -23.57
C GLU A 126 -10.84 -3.41 -22.40
N LEU A 127 -10.10 -3.48 -21.27
CA LEU A 127 -10.32 -2.62 -20.13
C LEU A 127 -9.92 -1.17 -20.42
N ILE A 128 -8.82 -0.99 -21.15
CA ILE A 128 -8.34 0.34 -21.58
C ILE A 128 -9.38 0.96 -22.52
N MET A 129 -9.85 0.18 -23.49
CA MET A 129 -10.84 0.63 -24.47
C MET A 129 -12.18 1.00 -23.82
N ASP A 130 -12.62 0.28 -22.78
CA ASP A 130 -13.84 0.66 -22.04
C ASP A 130 -13.70 2.01 -21.35
N VAL A 131 -12.56 2.31 -20.75
CA VAL A 131 -12.31 3.63 -20.16
C VAL A 131 -12.32 4.71 -21.24
N ILE A 132 -11.59 4.51 -22.34
CA ILE A 132 -11.49 5.48 -23.44
C ILE A 132 -12.86 5.74 -24.08
N LYS A 133 -13.62 4.68 -24.34
CA LYS A 133 -14.94 4.76 -24.98
C LYS A 133 -15.96 5.52 -24.14
N ASN A 134 -15.93 5.32 -22.82
CA ASN A 134 -16.91 5.94 -21.93
C ASN A 134 -16.46 7.31 -21.38
N LEU A 135 -15.17 7.67 -21.50
CA LEU A 135 -14.64 8.94 -20.98
C LEU A 135 -15.31 10.20 -21.60
N PRO A 136 -15.65 10.25 -22.90
CA PRO A 136 -16.36 11.39 -23.49
C PRO A 136 -17.82 11.53 -23.04
N ASP A 137 -18.40 10.49 -22.44
CA ASP A 137 -19.80 10.51 -22.01
C ASP A 137 -20.00 11.42 -20.78
N ALA A 138 -21.03 12.25 -20.81
CA ALA A 138 -21.36 13.17 -19.73
C ALA A 138 -21.59 12.42 -18.39
N SER A 139 -22.13 11.20 -18.45
CA SER A 139 -22.32 10.35 -17.27
C SER A 139 -21.02 9.93 -16.59
N SER A 140 -19.91 9.85 -17.36
CA SER A 140 -18.58 9.54 -16.82
C SER A 140 -17.84 10.77 -16.28
N GLN A 141 -18.30 11.97 -16.64
CA GLN A 141 -17.73 13.24 -16.22
C GLN A 141 -18.39 13.78 -14.93
N GLY A 142 -19.60 13.32 -14.63
CA GLY A 142 -20.34 13.68 -13.42
C GLY A 142 -20.12 12.72 -12.26
N TYR A 143 -20.76 13.03 -11.12
CA TYR A 143 -20.84 12.10 -10.01
C TYR A 143 -21.78 10.94 -10.34
N CYS A 144 -21.45 9.73 -9.89
CA CYS A 144 -22.37 8.59 -9.90
C CYS A 144 -22.93 8.33 -8.49
N ASP A 145 -23.71 7.24 -8.36
CA ASP A 145 -24.12 6.73 -7.05
C ASP A 145 -22.92 6.57 -6.11
N ALA A 146 -23.08 6.88 -4.84
CA ALA A 146 -22.02 6.82 -3.83
C ALA A 146 -21.43 5.43 -3.68
N LYS A 147 -22.22 4.37 -3.89
CA LYS A 147 -21.74 2.97 -3.89
C LYS A 147 -21.08 2.58 -5.21
N GLY A 148 -21.17 3.38 -6.26
CA GLY A 148 -20.60 3.14 -7.58
C GLY A 148 -21.63 2.88 -8.68
N LEU A 149 -21.16 2.86 -9.93
CA LEU A 149 -22.01 2.61 -11.10
C LEU A 149 -22.79 1.30 -10.98
N PHE A 150 -24.06 1.34 -11.39
CA PHE A 150 -24.92 0.16 -11.40
C PHE A 150 -24.31 -1.02 -12.17
N SER A 151 -23.75 -0.77 -13.36
CA SER A 151 -23.09 -1.79 -14.19
C SER A 151 -21.92 -2.45 -13.48
N ALA A 152 -21.08 -1.67 -12.80
CA ALA A 152 -19.95 -2.18 -12.03
C ALA A 152 -20.43 -3.04 -10.84
N ARG A 153 -21.38 -2.55 -10.05
CA ARG A 153 -21.95 -3.31 -8.91
C ARG A 153 -22.64 -4.58 -9.38
N LYS A 154 -23.40 -4.54 -10.47
CA LYS A 154 -24.06 -5.70 -11.07
C LYS A 154 -23.02 -6.76 -11.51
N ALA A 155 -21.93 -6.34 -12.14
CA ALA A 155 -20.86 -7.27 -12.52
C ALA A 155 -20.20 -7.94 -11.30
N VAL A 156 -19.95 -7.17 -10.24
CA VAL A 156 -19.44 -7.71 -8.96
C VAL A 156 -20.45 -8.72 -8.36
N MET A 157 -21.74 -8.39 -8.32
CA MET A 157 -22.79 -9.29 -7.84
C MET A 157 -22.82 -10.61 -8.62
N GLN A 158 -22.76 -10.54 -9.94
CA GLN A 158 -22.71 -11.73 -10.81
C GLN A 158 -21.44 -12.56 -10.55
N SER A 159 -20.30 -11.91 -10.34
CA SER A 159 -19.07 -12.60 -9.97
C SER A 159 -19.17 -13.30 -8.61
N CYS A 160 -19.88 -12.71 -7.64
CA CYS A 160 -20.18 -13.35 -6.36
C CYS A 160 -21.00 -14.64 -6.56
N GLN A 161 -22.04 -14.56 -7.40
CA GLN A 161 -22.88 -15.73 -7.73
C GLN A 161 -22.06 -16.85 -8.38
N GLN A 162 -21.18 -16.51 -9.33
CA GLN A 162 -20.28 -17.47 -9.99
C GLN A 162 -19.32 -18.14 -9.01
N LYS A 163 -18.83 -17.39 -8.03
CA LYS A 163 -17.96 -17.90 -6.95
C LYS A 163 -18.73 -18.69 -5.88
N GLY A 164 -20.05 -18.65 -5.87
CA GLY A 164 -20.89 -19.30 -4.85
C GLY A 164 -21.04 -18.48 -3.56
N ILE A 165 -20.73 -17.19 -3.55
CA ILE A 165 -20.99 -16.29 -2.43
C ILE A 165 -22.48 -15.95 -2.44
N ARG A 166 -23.21 -16.38 -1.40
CA ARG A 166 -24.66 -16.26 -1.31
C ARG A 166 -25.12 -14.96 -0.66
N GLY A 167 -26.36 -14.57 -0.95
CA GLY A 167 -27.04 -13.47 -0.28
C GLY A 167 -26.47 -12.09 -0.53
N VAL A 168 -25.67 -11.90 -1.60
CA VAL A 168 -25.14 -10.61 -2.00
C VAL A 168 -26.06 -9.93 -2.99
N GLU A 169 -26.53 -8.74 -2.65
CA GLU A 169 -27.36 -7.88 -3.47
C GLU A 169 -26.58 -6.64 -3.93
N LEU A 170 -27.16 -5.85 -4.82
CA LEU A 170 -26.53 -4.64 -5.35
C LEU A 170 -26.14 -3.65 -4.24
N ASP A 171 -26.98 -3.54 -3.21
CA ASP A 171 -26.75 -2.59 -2.11
C ASP A 171 -25.69 -3.03 -1.11
N ASP A 172 -25.22 -4.26 -1.21
CA ASP A 172 -24.13 -4.80 -0.39
C ASP A 172 -22.74 -4.52 -1.00
N ILE A 173 -22.68 -3.84 -2.15
CA ILE A 173 -21.48 -3.67 -2.95
C ILE A 173 -21.07 -2.20 -2.99
N TYR A 174 -19.82 -1.92 -2.66
CA TYR A 174 -19.22 -0.60 -2.66
C TYR A 174 -18.03 -0.59 -3.62
N ILE A 175 -18.07 0.29 -4.63
CA ILE A 175 -16.92 0.53 -5.49
C ILE A 175 -16.05 1.61 -4.86
N GLY A 176 -14.73 1.40 -4.82
CA GLY A 176 -13.77 2.32 -4.22
C GLY A 176 -12.61 2.67 -5.14
N ASN A 177 -11.87 3.72 -4.78
CA ASN A 177 -10.63 4.12 -5.46
C ASN A 177 -9.48 3.13 -5.12
N GLY A 178 -9.72 1.87 -5.45
CA GLY A 178 -8.93 0.71 -5.07
C GLY A 178 -9.25 0.21 -3.65
N VAL A 179 -8.77 -0.99 -3.34
CA VAL A 179 -8.97 -1.64 -2.04
C VAL A 179 -8.45 -0.80 -0.87
N SER A 180 -7.43 0.01 -1.09
CA SER A 180 -6.86 0.87 -0.04
C SER A 180 -7.84 1.89 0.54
N GLU A 181 -8.73 2.44 -0.26
CA GLU A 181 -9.81 3.31 0.24
C GLU A 181 -10.85 2.50 1.02
N LEU A 182 -11.23 1.34 0.49
CA LEU A 182 -12.23 0.47 1.08
C LEU A 182 -11.81 -0.09 2.44
N ILE A 183 -10.53 -0.42 2.61
CA ILE A 183 -9.94 -0.79 3.92
C ILE A 183 -10.14 0.35 4.93
N GLN A 184 -9.83 1.60 4.53
CA GLN A 184 -9.99 2.74 5.41
C GLN A 184 -11.47 3.01 5.73
N MET A 185 -12.38 2.87 4.74
CA MET A 185 -13.82 2.99 4.98
C MET A 185 -14.31 1.92 5.96
N ALA A 186 -13.96 0.66 5.72
CA ALA A 186 -14.41 -0.46 6.55
C ALA A 186 -13.93 -0.34 8.00
N THR A 187 -12.68 0.06 8.21
CA THR A 187 -12.13 0.25 9.55
C THR A 187 -12.72 1.48 10.25
N ASN A 188 -12.88 2.61 9.55
CA ASN A 188 -13.48 3.81 10.15
C ASN A 188 -14.97 3.63 10.49
N ALA A 189 -15.71 2.81 9.76
CA ALA A 189 -17.12 2.52 10.07
C ALA A 189 -17.29 1.61 11.30
N LEU A 190 -16.27 0.81 11.65
CA LEU A 190 -16.35 -0.19 12.71
C LEU A 190 -15.72 0.23 14.03
N ILE A 191 -14.56 0.92 13.98
CA ILE A 191 -13.62 1.00 15.08
C ILE A 191 -13.90 2.24 15.95
N ASN A 192 -13.99 2.03 17.26
CA ASN A 192 -13.89 3.05 18.28
C ASN A 192 -12.53 2.99 19.00
N ASN A 193 -12.24 3.99 19.81
CA ASN A 193 -11.04 3.98 20.65
C ASN A 193 -11.02 2.71 21.53
N SER A 194 -9.88 2.05 21.57
CA SER A 194 -9.64 0.80 22.31
C SER A 194 -10.22 -0.47 21.71
N ASP A 195 -10.95 -0.42 20.60
CA ASP A 195 -11.32 -1.62 19.86
C ASP A 195 -10.07 -2.26 19.23
N GLU A 196 -10.06 -3.58 19.12
CA GLU A 196 -8.95 -4.33 18.57
C GLU A 196 -9.37 -5.09 17.31
N ILE A 197 -8.46 -5.15 16.35
CA ILE A 197 -8.59 -6.00 15.17
C ILE A 197 -7.38 -6.92 15.07
N LEU A 198 -7.63 -8.21 14.90
CA LEU A 198 -6.60 -9.19 14.62
C LEU A 198 -6.12 -9.05 13.18
N VAL A 199 -4.81 -8.92 12.99
CA VAL A 199 -4.16 -8.74 11.68
C VAL A 199 -3.04 -9.76 11.56
N PRO A 200 -2.82 -10.40 10.39
CA PRO A 200 -1.74 -11.39 10.27
C PRO A 200 -0.36 -10.75 10.48
N ALA A 201 0.61 -11.53 10.91
CA ALA A 201 2.02 -11.18 10.88
C ALA A 201 2.81 -12.31 10.19
N PRO A 202 3.39 -12.04 9.00
CA PRO A 202 3.46 -10.75 8.31
C PRO A 202 2.15 -10.32 7.62
N ASP A 203 1.93 -8.98 7.52
CA ASP A 203 0.74 -8.38 6.90
C ASP A 203 1.07 -7.40 5.75
N TYR A 204 0.02 -6.97 5.06
CA TYR A 204 0.08 -5.75 4.26
C TYR A 204 -0.13 -4.54 5.19
N PRO A 205 0.90 -3.69 5.42
CA PRO A 205 0.92 -2.70 6.51
C PRO A 205 -0.21 -1.69 6.50
N LEU A 206 -0.94 -1.57 5.38
CA LEU A 206 -2.10 -0.68 5.31
C LEU A 206 -3.20 -1.10 6.29
N TRP A 207 -3.38 -2.40 6.55
CA TRP A 207 -4.36 -2.87 7.52
C TRP A 207 -4.05 -2.35 8.92
N THR A 208 -2.81 -2.53 9.37
CA THR A 208 -2.33 -1.98 10.65
C THR A 208 -2.45 -0.46 10.72
N ALA A 209 -2.06 0.23 9.64
CA ALA A 209 -2.17 1.69 9.55
C ALA A 209 -3.63 2.17 9.61
N ALA A 210 -4.54 1.52 8.89
CA ALA A 210 -5.95 1.90 8.86
C ALA A 210 -6.64 1.70 10.21
N VAL A 211 -6.36 0.58 10.89
CA VAL A 211 -6.84 0.31 12.26
C VAL A 211 -6.36 1.39 13.23
N THR A 212 -5.07 1.72 13.19
CA THR A 212 -4.47 2.75 14.06
C THR A 212 -5.07 4.14 13.79
N LEU A 213 -5.25 4.51 12.52
CA LEU A 213 -5.84 5.80 12.13
C LEU A 213 -7.31 5.92 12.53
N ALA A 214 -8.05 4.81 12.49
CA ALA A 214 -9.42 4.75 12.97
C ALA A 214 -9.54 4.86 14.52
N GLY A 215 -8.43 4.77 15.24
CA GLY A 215 -8.37 4.89 16.71
C GLY A 215 -8.32 3.57 17.46
N GLY A 216 -8.28 2.46 16.73
CA GLY A 216 -8.15 1.11 17.30
C GLY A 216 -6.71 0.64 17.44
N LYS A 217 -6.58 -0.60 17.84
CA LYS A 217 -5.29 -1.30 17.98
C LYS A 217 -5.26 -2.53 17.07
N ALA A 218 -4.28 -2.58 16.18
CA ALA A 218 -3.95 -3.81 15.46
C ALA A 218 -3.22 -4.78 16.39
N VAL A 219 -3.75 -5.98 16.52
CA VAL A 219 -3.17 -7.09 17.28
C VAL A 219 -2.74 -8.16 16.30
N HIS A 220 -1.44 -8.35 16.15
CA HIS A 220 -0.91 -9.25 15.14
C HIS A 220 -0.93 -10.70 15.62
N TYR A 221 -1.56 -11.59 14.83
CA TYR A 221 -1.45 -13.04 15.00
C TYR A 221 -0.38 -13.61 14.05
N LEU A 222 0.30 -14.65 14.50
CA LEU A 222 1.40 -15.25 13.77
C LEU A 222 0.89 -16.08 12.57
N CYS A 223 1.55 -15.92 11.42
CA CYS A 223 1.54 -16.90 10.35
C CYS A 223 2.86 -17.67 10.40
N ASP A 224 2.80 -18.99 10.49
CA ASP A 224 3.96 -19.83 10.74
C ASP A 224 4.68 -20.20 9.44
N GLU A 225 5.95 -19.80 9.31
CA GLU A 225 6.80 -20.13 8.16
C GLU A 225 6.95 -21.65 7.97
N GLN A 226 7.02 -22.41 9.07
CA GLN A 226 7.20 -23.88 9.01
C GLN A 226 5.94 -24.60 8.56
N SER A 227 4.79 -23.93 8.61
CA SER A 227 3.49 -24.39 8.15
C SER A 227 3.07 -23.66 6.86
N ASP A 228 4.00 -23.37 5.95
CA ASP A 228 3.75 -22.66 4.68
C ASP A 228 3.04 -21.32 4.87
N TRP A 229 3.36 -20.60 5.94
CA TRP A 229 2.77 -19.33 6.32
C TRP A 229 1.25 -19.39 6.60
N GLN A 230 0.73 -20.56 6.99
CA GLN A 230 -0.64 -20.66 7.47
C GLN A 230 -0.79 -19.92 8.82
N PRO A 231 -1.97 -19.34 9.11
CA PRO A 231 -2.28 -18.72 10.41
C PRO A 231 -2.15 -19.72 11.57
N ASP A 232 -1.52 -19.30 12.66
CA ASP A 232 -1.50 -20.05 13.91
C ASP A 232 -2.81 -19.85 14.67
N LEU A 233 -3.65 -20.88 14.69
CA LEU A 233 -4.98 -20.83 15.30
C LEU A 233 -4.93 -20.66 16.83
N ASP A 234 -3.91 -21.19 17.49
CA ASP A 234 -3.77 -21.08 18.93
C ASP A 234 -3.29 -19.68 19.32
N ASP A 235 -2.41 -19.10 18.52
CA ASP A 235 -2.01 -17.71 18.68
C ASP A 235 -3.20 -16.77 18.44
N ILE A 236 -4.03 -17.02 17.42
CA ILE A 236 -5.28 -16.27 17.19
C ILE A 236 -6.17 -16.33 18.43
N ARG A 237 -6.48 -17.53 18.95
CA ARG A 237 -7.35 -17.70 20.13
C ARG A 237 -6.80 -17.00 21.36
N SER A 238 -5.48 -17.06 21.58
CA SER A 238 -4.80 -16.44 22.73
C SER A 238 -4.93 -14.91 22.74
N LYS A 239 -5.10 -14.29 21.58
CA LYS A 239 -5.14 -12.83 21.39
C LYS A 239 -6.55 -12.24 21.39
N ILE A 240 -7.59 -13.08 21.34
CA ILE A 240 -8.97 -12.60 21.38
C ILE A 240 -9.35 -12.18 22.80
N ASN A 241 -9.97 -11.02 22.89
CA ASN A 241 -10.52 -10.50 24.14
C ASN A 241 -11.81 -9.70 23.88
N LYS A 242 -12.39 -9.11 24.92
CA LYS A 242 -13.66 -8.37 24.83
C LYS A 242 -13.67 -7.16 23.89
N ASN A 243 -12.49 -6.65 23.54
CA ASN A 243 -12.33 -5.49 22.65
C ASN A 243 -12.12 -5.92 21.19
N THR A 244 -11.90 -7.20 20.94
CA THR A 244 -11.68 -7.72 19.59
C THR A 244 -12.99 -7.67 18.80
N LYS A 245 -12.97 -6.98 17.64
CA LYS A 245 -14.14 -6.77 16.77
C LYS A 245 -14.10 -7.58 15.49
N ALA A 246 -12.90 -7.78 14.95
CA ALA A 246 -12.74 -8.40 13.66
C ALA A 246 -11.38 -9.13 13.54
N ILE A 247 -11.29 -9.99 12.55
CA ILE A 247 -10.06 -10.61 12.08
C ILE A 247 -9.86 -10.30 10.60
N VAL A 248 -8.65 -9.90 10.23
CA VAL A 248 -8.23 -9.67 8.85
C VAL A 248 -7.60 -10.94 8.30
N ILE A 249 -8.00 -11.32 7.09
CA ILE A 249 -7.40 -12.39 6.28
C ILE A 249 -6.91 -11.77 4.98
N ILE A 250 -5.64 -12.02 4.63
CA ILE A 250 -5.06 -11.61 3.36
C ILE A 250 -4.73 -12.88 2.58
N ASN A 251 -5.56 -13.22 1.60
CA ASN A 251 -5.47 -14.50 0.89
C ASN A 251 -5.70 -14.35 -0.62
N PRO A 252 -4.70 -14.58 -1.46
CA PRO A 252 -3.27 -14.88 -1.16
C PRO A 252 -2.57 -13.77 -0.41
N ASN A 253 -1.63 -14.17 0.47
CA ASN A 253 -0.98 -13.26 1.39
C ASN A 253 0.09 -12.38 0.72
N ASN A 254 0.13 -11.13 1.10
CA ASN A 254 1.25 -10.22 0.91
C ASN A 254 1.85 -9.94 2.31
N PRO A 255 3.11 -10.37 2.58
CA PRO A 255 4.21 -10.55 1.62
C PRO A 255 4.58 -11.99 1.24
N THR A 256 3.97 -13.02 1.81
CA THR A 256 4.49 -14.41 1.75
C THR A 256 4.09 -15.18 0.48
N GLY A 257 3.00 -14.78 -0.18
CA GLY A 257 2.41 -15.54 -1.27
C GLY A 257 1.70 -16.83 -0.82
N ALA A 258 1.44 -16.98 0.46
CA ALA A 258 0.66 -18.11 0.99
C ALA A 258 -0.78 -18.09 0.46
N VAL A 259 -1.33 -19.26 0.21
CA VAL A 259 -2.75 -19.49 -0.07
C VAL A 259 -3.30 -20.36 1.05
N TYR A 260 -4.34 -19.89 1.71
CA TYR A 260 -4.91 -20.61 2.85
C TYR A 260 -5.80 -21.75 2.39
N GLU A 261 -5.60 -22.90 2.99
CA GLU A 261 -6.37 -24.11 2.70
C GLU A 261 -7.81 -24.00 3.26
N LYS A 262 -8.74 -24.73 2.67
CA LYS A 262 -10.15 -24.74 3.09
C LYS A 262 -10.30 -25.02 4.57
N ALA A 263 -9.61 -26.04 5.08
CA ALA A 263 -9.68 -26.41 6.50
C ALA A 263 -9.21 -25.28 7.43
N MET A 264 -8.19 -24.51 7.01
CA MET A 264 -7.73 -23.34 7.75
C MET A 264 -8.79 -22.23 7.77
N LEU A 265 -9.41 -21.95 6.62
CA LEU A 265 -10.47 -20.95 6.52
C LEU A 265 -11.69 -21.34 7.36
N GLU A 266 -12.09 -22.61 7.35
CA GLU A 266 -13.18 -23.15 8.19
C GLU A 266 -12.87 -23.04 9.68
N ALA A 267 -11.62 -23.30 10.09
CA ALA A 267 -11.19 -23.14 11.48
C ALA A 267 -11.20 -21.68 11.95
N ILE A 268 -10.79 -20.75 11.07
CA ILE A 268 -10.87 -19.31 11.37
C ILE A 268 -12.33 -18.87 11.48
N LEU A 269 -13.21 -19.34 10.60
CA LEU A 269 -14.65 -19.06 10.67
C LEU A 269 -15.27 -19.56 11.97
N GLU A 270 -14.87 -20.74 12.44
CA GLU A 270 -15.34 -21.26 13.71
C GLU A 270 -14.93 -20.35 14.89
N ILE A 271 -13.69 -19.87 14.90
CA ILE A 271 -13.24 -18.87 15.89
C ILE A 271 -14.07 -17.58 15.77
N ALA A 272 -14.26 -17.07 14.57
CA ALA A 272 -15.04 -15.87 14.34
C ALA A 272 -16.49 -16.02 14.82
N ARG A 273 -17.10 -17.19 14.61
CA ARG A 273 -18.45 -17.55 15.07
C ARG A 273 -18.54 -17.55 16.59
N GLN A 274 -17.59 -18.22 17.26
CA GLN A 274 -17.56 -18.34 18.71
C GLN A 274 -17.39 -16.99 19.41
N HIS A 275 -16.66 -16.08 18.81
CA HIS A 275 -16.36 -14.76 19.37
C HIS A 275 -17.11 -13.60 18.72
N ASN A 276 -18.08 -13.90 17.83
CA ASN A 276 -18.88 -12.92 17.10
C ASN A 276 -18.01 -11.85 16.38
N LEU A 277 -16.94 -12.28 15.72
CA LEU A 277 -16.02 -11.43 14.99
C LEU A 277 -16.49 -11.22 13.54
N ILE A 278 -16.20 -10.04 12.99
CA ILE A 278 -16.31 -9.76 11.55
C ILE A 278 -15.07 -10.31 10.87
N ILE A 279 -15.22 -10.89 9.67
CA ILE A 279 -14.11 -11.24 8.80
C ILE A 279 -13.88 -10.09 7.79
N PHE A 280 -12.69 -9.52 7.78
CA PHE A 280 -12.20 -8.70 6.68
C PHE A 280 -11.31 -9.56 5.78
N ALA A 281 -11.72 -9.80 4.53
CA ALA A 281 -11.00 -10.63 3.58
C ALA A 281 -10.43 -9.77 2.45
N ASP A 282 -9.11 -9.61 2.42
CA ASP A 282 -8.37 -8.99 1.32
C ASP A 282 -8.00 -10.07 0.31
N GLU A 283 -8.78 -10.14 -0.78
CA GLU A 283 -8.65 -11.13 -1.84
C GLU A 283 -8.14 -10.50 -3.15
N ILE A 284 -7.32 -9.45 -3.06
CA ILE A 284 -6.83 -8.71 -4.24
C ILE A 284 -6.01 -9.58 -5.21
N TYR A 285 -5.49 -10.72 -4.75
CA TYR A 285 -4.69 -11.66 -5.53
C TYR A 285 -5.44 -12.97 -5.86
N ASP A 286 -6.74 -13.04 -5.69
CA ASP A 286 -7.55 -14.27 -5.78
C ASP A 286 -7.43 -15.05 -7.10
N ARG A 287 -6.93 -14.43 -8.17
CA ARG A 287 -6.67 -15.07 -9.47
C ARG A 287 -5.19 -15.28 -9.79
N ILE A 288 -4.29 -14.84 -8.93
CA ILE A 288 -2.85 -15.06 -9.11
C ILE A 288 -2.44 -16.23 -8.23
N ILE A 289 -2.69 -17.42 -8.73
CA ILE A 289 -2.52 -18.68 -8.04
C ILE A 289 -1.63 -19.59 -8.91
N TYR A 290 -0.70 -20.27 -8.29
CA TYR A 290 0.29 -21.10 -8.97
C TYR A 290 0.16 -22.56 -8.57
N ASP A 291 0.62 -23.42 -9.47
CA ASP A 291 0.71 -24.85 -9.30
C ASP A 291 -0.69 -25.46 -9.04
N GLU A 292 -0.80 -26.39 -8.09
CA GLU A 292 -2.04 -27.05 -7.70
C GLU A 292 -2.81 -26.33 -6.57
N ALA A 293 -2.40 -25.09 -6.21
CA ALA A 293 -3.10 -24.34 -5.18
C ALA A 293 -4.46 -23.85 -5.70
N GLU A 294 -5.43 -23.79 -4.80
CA GLU A 294 -6.79 -23.32 -5.08
C GLU A 294 -7.14 -22.18 -4.14
N HIS A 295 -7.58 -21.05 -4.68
CA HIS A 295 -8.13 -19.97 -3.87
C HIS A 295 -9.62 -20.21 -3.60
N ILE A 296 -9.97 -20.22 -2.32
CA ILE A 296 -11.36 -20.27 -1.86
C ILE A 296 -11.65 -18.93 -1.17
N SER A 297 -12.67 -18.23 -1.66
CA SER A 297 -13.15 -17.03 -0.95
C SER A 297 -13.80 -17.46 0.37
N ILE A 298 -13.34 -16.91 1.48
CA ILE A 298 -13.88 -17.25 2.80
C ILE A 298 -15.37 -16.94 2.89
N ALA A 299 -15.86 -15.96 2.14
CA ALA A 299 -17.27 -15.60 2.07
C ALA A 299 -18.16 -16.72 1.53
N THR A 300 -17.61 -17.69 0.76
CA THR A 300 -18.36 -18.87 0.29
C THR A 300 -18.66 -19.87 1.39
N LEU A 301 -17.90 -19.82 2.48
CA LEU A 301 -17.99 -20.70 3.64
C LEU A 301 -18.73 -20.04 4.82
N ALA A 302 -19.01 -18.75 4.74
CA ALA A 302 -19.41 -17.88 5.85
C ALA A 302 -20.86 -17.39 5.73
N GLU A 303 -21.84 -18.29 5.66
CA GLU A 303 -23.25 -17.88 5.58
C GLU A 303 -23.76 -17.21 6.87
N ASP A 304 -23.20 -17.56 8.01
CA ASP A 304 -23.61 -17.15 9.37
C ASP A 304 -22.62 -16.19 10.07
N VAL A 305 -21.49 -15.88 9.42
CA VAL A 305 -20.50 -14.91 9.88
C VAL A 305 -20.48 -13.71 8.91
N LEU A 306 -20.47 -12.49 9.46
CA LEU A 306 -20.37 -11.29 8.63
C LEU A 306 -18.99 -11.23 7.99
N CYS A 307 -18.96 -11.21 6.66
CA CYS A 307 -17.74 -11.06 5.87
C CYS A 307 -17.79 -9.77 5.07
N VAL A 308 -16.66 -9.08 5.05
CA VAL A 308 -16.39 -7.91 4.22
C VAL A 308 -15.22 -8.26 3.30
N THR A 309 -15.55 -8.67 2.07
CA THR A 309 -14.58 -9.18 1.12
C THR A 309 -14.18 -8.09 0.11
N MET A 310 -12.89 -7.93 -0.14
CA MET A 310 -12.33 -6.87 -0.97
C MET A 310 -11.49 -7.45 -2.11
N SER A 311 -11.67 -6.91 -3.32
CA SER A 311 -10.85 -7.22 -4.49
C SER A 311 -10.86 -6.03 -5.47
N GLY A 312 -10.20 -6.15 -6.63
CA GLY A 312 -10.13 -5.03 -7.57
C GLY A 312 -9.27 -5.29 -8.80
N LEU A 313 -9.15 -4.26 -9.63
CA LEU A 313 -8.44 -4.33 -10.91
C LEU A 313 -6.91 -4.29 -10.78
N SER A 314 -6.39 -3.90 -9.61
CA SER A 314 -4.98 -3.54 -9.45
C SER A 314 -3.98 -4.65 -9.75
N LYS A 315 -4.31 -5.91 -9.42
CA LYS A 315 -3.37 -7.04 -9.49
C LYS A 315 -3.77 -8.05 -10.55
N ASN A 316 -4.92 -8.67 -10.41
CA ASN A 316 -5.42 -9.67 -11.35
C ASN A 316 -5.51 -9.15 -12.79
N TYR A 317 -5.81 -7.88 -12.94
CA TYR A 317 -5.96 -7.22 -14.24
C TYR A 317 -4.81 -6.25 -14.57
N ARG A 318 -3.77 -6.19 -13.74
CA ARG A 318 -2.57 -5.35 -13.95
C ARG A 318 -2.88 -3.85 -14.11
N ALA A 319 -4.07 -3.42 -13.69
CA ALA A 319 -4.59 -2.06 -13.83
C ALA A 319 -4.53 -1.26 -12.50
N ALA A 320 -3.38 -1.29 -11.82
CA ALA A 320 -3.22 -0.62 -10.52
C ALA A 320 -3.44 0.90 -10.59
N GLY A 321 -3.13 1.52 -11.73
CA GLY A 321 -3.32 2.94 -11.99
C GLY A 321 -4.79 3.35 -12.22
N PHE A 322 -5.69 2.41 -12.53
CA PHE A 322 -7.12 2.70 -12.72
C PHE A 322 -7.82 3.05 -11.40
N ARG A 323 -7.22 2.69 -10.28
CA ARG A 323 -7.79 2.95 -8.95
C ARG A 323 -9.24 2.47 -8.83
N ALA A 324 -9.54 1.28 -9.29
CA ALA A 324 -10.86 0.66 -9.18
C ALA A 324 -10.78 -0.65 -8.37
N GLY A 325 -11.59 -0.73 -7.33
CA GLY A 325 -11.77 -1.90 -6.48
C GLY A 325 -13.18 -1.96 -5.95
N TRP A 326 -13.53 -3.05 -5.31
CA TRP A 326 -14.84 -3.27 -4.72
C TRP A 326 -14.74 -3.95 -3.37
N MET A 327 -15.74 -3.70 -2.55
CA MET A 327 -15.99 -4.31 -1.26
C MET A 327 -17.40 -4.90 -1.27
N ILE A 328 -17.54 -6.09 -0.72
CA ILE A 328 -18.78 -6.87 -0.66
C ILE A 328 -19.07 -7.16 0.80
N VAL A 329 -20.31 -6.89 1.25
CA VAL A 329 -20.79 -7.27 2.58
C VAL A 329 -21.70 -8.49 2.44
N SER A 330 -21.33 -9.62 3.07
CA SER A 330 -22.08 -10.87 3.02
C SER A 330 -22.30 -11.46 4.41
N GLY A 331 -23.20 -12.46 4.52
CA GLY A 331 -23.56 -13.09 5.80
C GLY A 331 -24.74 -12.41 6.50
N PRO A 332 -24.82 -12.43 7.85
CA PRO A 332 -25.99 -12.02 8.62
C PRO A 332 -26.13 -10.49 8.76
N LYS A 333 -26.41 -9.79 7.65
CA LYS A 333 -26.48 -8.31 7.55
C LYS A 333 -27.43 -7.64 8.52
N LEU A 334 -28.51 -8.30 8.93
CA LEU A 334 -29.45 -7.73 9.90
C LEU A 334 -28.81 -7.39 11.24
N ARG A 335 -27.79 -8.15 11.66
CA ARG A 335 -27.03 -7.88 12.89
C ARG A 335 -26.03 -6.73 12.71
N ALA A 336 -25.69 -6.43 11.47
CA ALA A 336 -24.68 -5.43 11.10
C ALA A 336 -25.29 -4.13 10.54
N ARG A 337 -26.61 -3.92 10.69
CA ARG A 337 -27.30 -2.77 10.10
C ARG A 337 -26.61 -1.43 10.39
N SER A 338 -26.27 -1.19 11.65
CA SER A 338 -25.59 0.05 12.05
C SER A 338 -24.20 0.21 11.44
N TYR A 339 -23.45 -0.88 11.29
CA TYR A 339 -22.17 -0.89 10.59
C TYR A 339 -22.33 -0.55 9.09
N ILE A 340 -23.34 -1.16 8.45
CA ILE A 340 -23.68 -0.90 7.03
C ILE A 340 -24.12 0.56 6.84
N GLU A 341 -24.94 1.10 7.75
CA GLU A 341 -25.31 2.53 7.75
C GLU A 341 -24.06 3.42 7.88
N GLY A 342 -23.05 3.01 8.67
CA GLY A 342 -21.77 3.69 8.76
C GLY A 342 -20.98 3.66 7.45
N LEU A 343 -20.96 2.53 6.75
CA LEU A 343 -20.36 2.41 5.43
C LEU A 343 -21.07 3.31 4.40
N ASP A 344 -22.40 3.34 4.41
CA ASP A 344 -23.21 4.20 3.54
C ASP A 344 -22.93 5.68 3.79
N LEU A 345 -22.82 6.08 5.05
CA LEU A 345 -22.46 7.44 5.42
C LEU A 345 -21.08 7.84 4.87
N LEU A 346 -20.08 7.00 5.04
CA LEU A 346 -18.72 7.26 4.55
C LEU A 346 -18.67 7.27 3.01
N ALA A 347 -19.41 6.39 2.34
CA ALA A 347 -19.55 6.39 0.90
C ALA A 347 -20.16 7.70 0.39
N ASN A 348 -21.24 8.17 1.04
CA ASN A 348 -21.89 9.44 0.72
C ASN A 348 -20.97 10.65 0.97
N MET A 349 -20.21 10.66 2.07
CA MET A 349 -19.29 11.76 2.40
C MET A 349 -18.17 11.93 1.35
N ARG A 350 -17.67 10.85 0.75
CA ARG A 350 -16.67 10.91 -0.31
C ARG A 350 -17.26 11.16 -1.69
N MET A 351 -18.57 11.26 -1.85
CA MET A 351 -19.36 11.38 -3.09
C MET A 351 -19.41 10.06 -3.88
N CYS A 352 -18.36 9.73 -4.65
CA CYS A 352 -18.26 8.47 -5.39
C CYS A 352 -16.78 8.14 -5.69
N ALA A 353 -16.48 6.92 -6.14
CA ALA A 353 -15.19 6.57 -6.70
C ALA A 353 -14.99 7.14 -8.10
N ASN A 354 -13.76 7.10 -8.60
CA ASN A 354 -13.41 7.49 -9.98
C ASN A 354 -14.34 6.83 -11.00
N VAL A 355 -15.18 7.62 -11.66
CA VAL A 355 -16.25 7.10 -12.52
C VAL A 355 -15.72 6.45 -13.80
N PRO A 356 -14.82 7.06 -14.59
CA PRO A 356 -14.34 6.48 -15.84
C PRO A 356 -13.79 5.06 -15.70
N CYS A 357 -13.02 4.79 -14.65
CA CYS A 357 -12.39 3.49 -14.47
C CYS A 357 -13.36 2.41 -13.95
N GLN A 358 -14.53 2.78 -13.43
CA GLN A 358 -15.55 1.80 -13.03
C GLN A 358 -16.16 1.07 -14.25
N HIS A 359 -16.16 1.68 -15.43
CA HIS A 359 -16.66 1.04 -16.65
C HIS A 359 -15.86 -0.23 -17.02
N ALA A 360 -14.57 -0.27 -16.68
CA ALA A 360 -13.74 -1.45 -16.91
C ALA A 360 -14.08 -2.66 -16.03
N ILE A 361 -14.83 -2.48 -14.92
CA ILE A 361 -15.10 -3.57 -13.97
C ILE A 361 -15.96 -4.66 -14.60
N GLN A 362 -16.95 -4.30 -15.41
CA GLN A 362 -17.84 -5.27 -16.06
C GLN A 362 -17.06 -6.17 -17.03
N THR A 363 -16.22 -5.59 -17.88
CA THR A 363 -15.39 -6.31 -18.83
C THR A 363 -14.32 -7.13 -18.13
N ALA A 364 -13.74 -6.59 -17.06
CA ALA A 364 -12.77 -7.34 -16.24
C ALA A 364 -13.37 -8.62 -15.66
N LEU A 365 -14.56 -8.54 -15.08
CA LEU A 365 -15.17 -9.69 -14.42
C LEU A 365 -15.84 -10.67 -15.36
N GLY A 366 -16.45 -10.16 -16.44
CA GLY A 366 -17.18 -10.97 -17.41
C GLY A 366 -16.38 -11.40 -18.66
N GLY A 367 -15.25 -10.75 -18.89
CA GLY A 367 -14.40 -11.01 -20.08
C GLY A 367 -13.36 -12.07 -19.90
N TYR A 368 -12.46 -12.14 -20.87
CA TYR A 368 -11.35 -13.08 -20.88
C TYR A 368 -10.38 -12.83 -19.73
N GLN A 369 -9.97 -13.90 -19.05
CA GLN A 369 -9.09 -13.82 -17.89
C GLN A 369 -7.62 -14.03 -18.32
N SER A 370 -7.03 -13.02 -18.95
CA SER A 370 -5.65 -13.07 -19.48
C SER A 370 -4.57 -13.26 -18.40
N ILE A 371 -4.91 -13.14 -17.13
CA ILE A 371 -4.01 -13.50 -16.04
C ILE A 371 -3.63 -14.97 -16.07
N ASN A 372 -4.53 -15.84 -16.56
CA ASN A 372 -4.28 -17.28 -16.65
C ASN A 372 -3.07 -17.60 -17.55
N GLU A 373 -2.87 -16.86 -18.63
CA GLU A 373 -1.70 -17.02 -19.51
C GLU A 373 -0.37 -16.75 -18.78
N LEU A 374 -0.40 -15.96 -17.73
CA LEU A 374 0.79 -15.56 -16.99
C LEU A 374 1.14 -16.51 -15.84
N ILE A 375 0.15 -17.25 -15.31
CA ILE A 375 0.32 -18.10 -14.11
C ILE A 375 0.39 -19.60 -14.44
N LEU A 376 -0.09 -20.02 -15.61
CA LEU A 376 -0.02 -21.41 -16.07
C LEU A 376 1.41 -21.82 -16.45
N PRO A 377 1.70 -23.13 -16.65
CA PRO A 377 2.99 -23.60 -17.17
C PRO A 377 3.38 -22.87 -18.46
N GLY A 378 4.60 -22.32 -18.51
CA GLY A 378 5.08 -21.47 -19.61
C GLY A 378 4.65 -20.00 -19.49
N GLY A 379 3.84 -19.65 -18.53
CA GLY A 379 3.43 -18.27 -18.28
C GLY A 379 4.51 -17.45 -17.56
N ARG A 380 4.67 -16.22 -17.99
CA ARG A 380 5.76 -15.34 -17.59
C ARG A 380 5.86 -15.13 -16.06
N LEU A 381 4.75 -14.95 -15.35
CA LEU A 381 4.78 -14.78 -13.89
C LEU A 381 5.23 -16.05 -13.17
N ARG A 382 4.79 -17.21 -13.67
CA ARG A 382 5.20 -18.49 -13.10
C ARG A 382 6.69 -18.73 -13.32
N GLU A 383 7.21 -18.51 -14.52
CA GLU A 383 8.64 -18.66 -14.82
C GLU A 383 9.51 -17.72 -13.96
N GLN A 384 9.11 -16.47 -13.83
CA GLN A 384 9.82 -15.49 -13.00
C GLN A 384 9.80 -15.87 -11.51
N ARG A 385 8.65 -16.35 -11.00
CA ARG A 385 8.55 -16.85 -9.62
C ARG A 385 9.49 -18.02 -9.40
N ASP A 386 9.45 -19.01 -10.29
CA ASP A 386 10.21 -20.25 -10.14
C ASP A 386 11.71 -19.99 -10.20
N LEU A 387 12.15 -19.17 -11.16
CA LEU A 387 13.55 -18.79 -11.30
C LEU A 387 14.04 -17.99 -10.09
N ALA A 388 13.31 -16.96 -9.69
CA ALA A 388 13.69 -16.13 -8.54
C ALA A 388 13.74 -16.95 -7.24
N TRP A 389 12.78 -17.86 -7.03
CA TRP A 389 12.79 -18.77 -5.89
C TRP A 389 14.00 -19.70 -5.93
N GLN A 390 14.28 -20.32 -7.05
CA GLN A 390 15.42 -21.21 -7.24
C GLN A 390 16.75 -20.49 -7.00
N MET A 391 16.93 -19.30 -7.56
CA MET A 391 18.15 -18.51 -7.39
C MET A 391 18.38 -18.13 -5.93
N LEU A 392 17.36 -17.61 -5.26
CA LEU A 392 17.46 -17.22 -3.84
C LEU A 392 17.77 -18.43 -2.95
N THR A 393 17.07 -19.55 -3.14
CA THR A 393 17.27 -20.75 -2.33
C THR A 393 18.56 -21.52 -2.66
N SER A 394 19.20 -21.23 -3.78
CA SER A 394 20.54 -21.78 -4.10
C SER A 394 21.65 -21.11 -3.27
N ILE A 395 21.39 -19.93 -2.69
CA ILE A 395 22.36 -19.21 -1.85
C ILE A 395 22.45 -19.93 -0.49
N PRO A 396 23.63 -20.41 -0.07
CA PRO A 396 23.77 -21.08 1.20
C PRO A 396 23.40 -20.18 2.38
N GLY A 397 22.43 -20.61 3.21
CA GLY A 397 21.89 -19.86 4.32
C GLY A 397 20.69 -18.97 3.97
N VAL A 398 20.18 -19.08 2.75
CA VAL A 398 18.90 -18.47 2.36
C VAL A 398 17.86 -19.56 2.20
N SER A 399 16.72 -19.39 2.86
CA SER A 399 15.54 -20.24 2.72
C SER A 399 14.33 -19.40 2.31
N CYS A 400 13.38 -20.00 1.61
CA CYS A 400 12.15 -19.33 1.23
C CYS A 400 11.06 -20.37 0.96
N VAL A 401 9.93 -20.24 1.62
CA VAL A 401 8.73 -20.99 1.25
C VAL A 401 8.32 -20.58 -0.17
N LYS A 402 8.10 -21.57 -1.05
CA LYS A 402 7.69 -21.30 -2.42
C LYS A 402 6.29 -20.69 -2.44
N PRO A 403 6.10 -19.47 -2.96
CA PRO A 403 4.78 -18.84 -2.95
C PRO A 403 3.79 -19.59 -3.82
N LYS A 404 2.60 -19.84 -3.28
CA LYS A 404 1.47 -20.47 -3.98
C LYS A 404 0.57 -19.44 -4.67
N GLY A 405 0.76 -18.14 -4.37
CA GLY A 405 -0.01 -17.04 -4.98
C GLY A 405 0.71 -15.70 -4.93
N ALA A 406 0.01 -14.66 -5.35
CA ALA A 406 0.47 -13.27 -5.37
C ALA A 406 1.73 -13.03 -6.24
N LEU A 407 2.57 -12.04 -5.88
CA LEU A 407 3.69 -11.53 -6.70
C LEU A 407 5.01 -11.45 -5.92
N TYR A 408 5.12 -12.18 -4.80
CA TYR A 408 6.15 -11.95 -3.78
C TYR A 408 6.85 -13.21 -3.35
N LEU A 409 8.15 -13.07 -3.06
CA LEU A 409 8.96 -13.98 -2.27
C LEU A 409 9.27 -13.32 -0.93
N PHE A 410 9.29 -14.10 0.14
CA PHE A 410 9.62 -13.64 1.48
C PHE A 410 10.74 -14.50 2.07
N PRO A 411 11.97 -14.37 1.51
CA PRO A 411 13.11 -15.17 1.92
C PRO A 411 13.59 -14.82 3.31
N ARG A 412 14.12 -15.85 3.98
CA ARG A 412 14.78 -15.81 5.27
C ARG A 412 16.28 -15.97 5.12
N LEU A 413 17.04 -15.21 5.87
CA LEU A 413 18.48 -15.33 6.02
C LEU A 413 18.80 -16.05 7.34
N ASP A 414 19.56 -17.16 7.30
CA ASP A 414 19.97 -17.88 8.51
C ASP A 414 20.76 -16.96 9.45
N PRO A 415 20.27 -16.66 10.67
CA PRO A 415 20.95 -15.76 11.60
C PRO A 415 22.34 -16.22 12.03
N LYS A 416 22.64 -17.51 11.94
CA LYS A 416 23.97 -18.06 12.23
C LYS A 416 25.01 -17.68 11.16
N ARG A 417 24.55 -17.54 9.93
CA ARG A 417 25.39 -17.18 8.77
C ARG A 417 25.37 -15.68 8.48
N PHE A 418 24.21 -15.07 8.67
CA PHE A 418 23.95 -13.65 8.46
C PHE A 418 23.46 -13.03 9.78
N PRO A 419 24.35 -12.54 10.65
CA PRO A 419 23.96 -11.93 11.92
C PRO A 419 23.33 -10.54 11.68
N ILE A 420 21.99 -10.52 11.52
CA ILE A 420 21.22 -9.31 11.22
C ILE A 420 20.60 -8.82 12.52
N HIS A 421 21.00 -7.62 12.95
CA HIS A 421 20.40 -6.93 14.11
C HIS A 421 19.38 -5.86 13.69
N ASP A 422 19.52 -5.35 12.45
CA ASP A 422 18.71 -4.30 11.88
C ASP A 422 18.47 -4.61 10.39
N ASP A 423 17.26 -5.11 10.09
CA ASP A 423 16.88 -5.49 8.74
C ASP A 423 16.69 -4.27 7.81
N GLN A 424 16.37 -3.08 8.35
CA GLN A 424 16.33 -1.85 7.58
C GLN A 424 17.73 -1.44 7.13
N LYS A 425 18.72 -1.58 8.01
CA LYS A 425 20.14 -1.34 7.66
C LYS A 425 20.60 -2.30 6.57
N LEU A 426 20.26 -3.58 6.67
CA LEU A 426 20.59 -4.59 5.65
C LEU A 426 20.08 -4.14 4.27
N VAL A 427 18.80 -3.76 4.18
CA VAL A 427 18.16 -3.33 2.92
C VAL A 427 18.79 -2.03 2.39
N LEU A 428 19.15 -1.09 3.28
CA LEU A 428 19.86 0.13 2.90
C LEU A 428 21.28 -0.16 2.37
N ASP A 429 21.99 -1.08 2.97
CA ASP A 429 23.34 -1.46 2.54
C ASP A 429 23.27 -2.17 1.17
N LEU A 430 22.30 -3.08 0.96
CA LEU A 430 22.03 -3.71 -0.33
C LEU A 430 21.73 -2.66 -1.41
N LEU A 431 20.86 -1.69 -1.11
CA LEU A 431 20.54 -0.60 -2.03
C LEU A 431 21.79 0.22 -2.41
N ARG A 432 22.60 0.57 -1.43
CA ARG A 432 23.78 1.43 -1.67
C ARG A 432 24.89 0.72 -2.44
N GLN A 433 25.11 -0.56 -2.15
CA GLN A 433 26.16 -1.35 -2.76
C GLN A 433 25.75 -1.90 -4.12
N GLU A 434 24.60 -2.60 -4.18
CA GLU A 434 24.17 -3.36 -5.34
C GLU A 434 23.08 -2.67 -6.19
N LYS A 435 22.55 -1.52 -5.73
CA LYS A 435 21.49 -0.79 -6.45
C LYS A 435 20.18 -1.57 -6.54
N VAL A 436 19.92 -2.47 -5.60
CA VAL A 436 18.71 -3.29 -5.51
C VAL A 436 17.85 -2.80 -4.34
N LEU A 437 16.61 -2.47 -4.62
CA LEU A 437 15.65 -1.99 -3.64
C LEU A 437 14.62 -3.08 -3.30
N VAL A 438 14.70 -3.62 -2.10
CA VAL A 438 13.75 -4.57 -1.51
C VAL A 438 13.08 -3.95 -0.27
N VAL A 439 12.22 -4.69 0.42
CA VAL A 439 11.58 -4.23 1.67
C VAL A 439 11.94 -5.17 2.80
N GLN A 440 12.40 -4.61 3.93
CA GLN A 440 12.70 -5.36 5.15
C GLN A 440 11.46 -6.07 5.71
N GLY A 441 11.66 -7.20 6.38
CA GLY A 441 10.60 -8.01 6.98
C GLY A 441 9.81 -7.26 8.05
N SER A 442 10.50 -6.46 8.87
CA SER A 442 9.85 -5.61 9.89
C SER A 442 8.88 -4.58 9.31
N GLY A 443 9.04 -4.20 8.04
CA GLY A 443 8.10 -3.34 7.32
C GLY A 443 6.74 -4.00 7.05
N PHE A 444 6.59 -5.30 7.33
CA PHE A 444 5.34 -6.07 7.26
C PHE A 444 4.86 -6.51 8.64
N ASN A 445 5.25 -5.78 9.70
CA ASN A 445 4.95 -6.09 11.09
C ASN A 445 5.38 -7.51 11.54
N TYR A 446 6.35 -8.10 10.83
CA TYR A 446 6.92 -9.39 11.19
C TYR A 446 8.00 -9.22 12.28
N PRO A 447 7.94 -9.97 13.38
CA PRO A 447 8.82 -9.72 14.53
C PRO A 447 10.28 -10.13 14.30
N ALA A 448 10.55 -11.13 13.44
CA ALA A 448 11.90 -11.55 13.13
C ALA A 448 12.59 -10.56 12.17
N ARG A 449 13.90 -10.35 12.37
CA ARG A 449 14.72 -9.40 11.61
C ARG A 449 15.53 -10.05 10.49
N ASP A 450 15.21 -11.29 10.15
CA ASP A 450 15.94 -12.14 9.22
C ASP A 450 15.23 -12.35 7.87
N HIS A 451 14.14 -11.62 7.63
CA HIS A 451 13.37 -11.70 6.39
C HIS A 451 13.39 -10.39 5.59
N PHE A 452 13.13 -10.52 4.28
CA PHE A 452 12.85 -9.39 3.40
C PHE A 452 11.90 -9.81 2.27
N ARG A 453 11.19 -8.86 1.68
CA ARG A 453 10.29 -9.15 0.56
C ARG A 453 10.92 -8.76 -0.76
N VAL A 454 10.82 -9.66 -1.74
CA VAL A 454 11.22 -9.48 -3.14
C VAL A 454 10.00 -9.62 -4.05
N VAL A 455 9.87 -8.72 -5.02
CA VAL A 455 8.86 -8.81 -6.08
C VAL A 455 9.48 -9.50 -7.30
N PHE A 456 8.88 -10.59 -7.80
CA PHE A 456 9.39 -11.34 -8.94
C PHE A 456 8.79 -10.89 -10.29
N LEU A 457 8.66 -9.56 -10.49
CA LEU A 457 8.13 -8.95 -11.71
C LEU A 457 9.18 -8.63 -12.79
N PRO A 458 10.48 -8.50 -12.49
CA PRO A 458 11.48 -8.33 -13.53
C PRO A 458 11.49 -9.51 -14.52
N ARG A 459 11.92 -9.22 -15.74
CA ARG A 459 12.16 -10.28 -16.74
C ARG A 459 13.31 -11.17 -16.29
N VAL A 460 13.35 -12.39 -16.81
CA VAL A 460 14.37 -13.40 -16.45
C VAL A 460 15.81 -13.00 -16.85
N ASP A 461 15.94 -11.99 -17.70
CA ASP A 461 17.21 -11.42 -18.15
C ASP A 461 17.72 -10.24 -17.28
N VAL A 462 16.95 -9.83 -16.27
CA VAL A 462 17.28 -8.78 -15.28
C VAL A 462 17.78 -9.38 -13.97
#